data_747f2b7f47c3c48788026a9a6a575fca
#
_entry.id   747f2b7f47c3c48788026a9a6a575fca
#
_cell.length_a   1.000
_cell.length_b   1.000
_cell.length_c   1.000
_cell.angle_alpha   90.00
_cell.angle_beta   90.00
_cell.angle_gamma   90.00
#
_symmetry.space_group_name_H-M   'P 1'
#
loop_
_entity.id
_entity.type
_entity.pdbx_description
1 polymer ?
#
loop_
_entity_poly.entity_id
_entity_poly.type
_entity_poly.pdbx_seq_one_letter_code
_entity_poly.pdbx_strand_id
1 'polypeptide(L)'
;MMSETLTQAVAREIRAPRGNELHCANWLIEAAYRMIQNNLDPDVAERPEDLVVYGGIGKAARNWACFEQILRSLRALQPEETLLIQSGKPVGVFRTHADAPRVLLANSNLVPHWATWDHFHELDKAGLMMYGQMTAGSWIYIGAQGIVQGTFETFAEAGRQHYNSDLTGRWILTAGLGGMGGAQPLAGVLAGACVLAIECQESRIDFRLRTRYLDHKAYSLDEALALIKDATEAGQAISVGLLGNAAELVPELVKRAKAGGMKPDIVTDQTSAHDPINGYLPVGWDVARWEAERVSNPKAVEKAARASMAQHVQAMLDFHHMGVPTVDYGNNIRQVALDEGVKNAFDFPGFVPAYIRPLFCEGKGPFRWVALSGDAEDIYKTDAKLKELFPEHKNLHRWLDMAQERIAFQGLPARICWLGLGERHKAALAFNEMVRNGELKAPIVIGRDHLDCGSVASPNRETEAMKDGSDAVSDWPLLNALLNTAGGATWVSLHHGGGVGMGFSQHSGVVIVCDGTAEADARLGRVLWNDPATGVMRHADAGYELAQTCAEQHGLNLPMLK
;
A
#
# COMPACT_ATOMS: atom_id res chain seq x y z
N MET A 1 -19.34 13.01 -42.64
CA MET A 1 -19.12 14.24 -41.90
C MET A 1 -20.22 14.35 -40.87
N MET A 2 -19.99 13.86 -39.70
CA MET A 2 -20.80 14.18 -38.52
C MET A 2 -19.80 14.57 -37.44
N SER A 3 -19.89 15.81 -37.00
CA SER A 3 -19.13 16.42 -35.92
C SER A 3 -19.61 15.76 -34.61
N GLU A 4 -18.79 14.93 -34.03
CA GLU A 4 -18.98 14.52 -32.63
C GLU A 4 -18.54 15.68 -31.77
N THR A 5 -19.50 16.41 -31.27
CA THR A 5 -19.37 17.36 -30.19
C THR A 5 -18.81 16.63 -28.97
N LEU A 6 -17.58 16.93 -28.58
CA LEU A 6 -17.00 16.60 -27.28
C LEU A 6 -17.91 17.21 -26.20
N THR A 7 -18.81 16.39 -25.68
CA THR A 7 -19.55 16.71 -24.46
C THR A 7 -18.52 16.70 -23.33
N GLN A 8 -18.28 17.85 -22.73
CA GLN A 8 -17.53 17.97 -21.48
C GLN A 8 -18.10 16.93 -20.50
N ALA A 9 -17.31 15.94 -20.17
CA ALA A 9 -17.65 14.99 -19.13
C ALA A 9 -17.75 15.78 -17.82
N VAL A 10 -18.96 15.98 -17.33
CA VAL A 10 -19.19 16.41 -15.95
C VAL A 10 -18.46 15.39 -15.09
N ALA A 11 -17.49 15.83 -14.31
CA ALA A 11 -16.74 14.98 -13.40
C ALA A 11 -17.76 14.25 -12.51
N ARG A 12 -17.94 12.94 -12.73
CA ARG A 12 -18.84 12.12 -11.92
C ARG A 12 -18.16 11.91 -10.57
N GLU A 13 -18.70 12.51 -9.54
CA GLU A 13 -18.29 12.20 -8.18
C GLU A 13 -18.78 10.78 -7.83
N ILE A 14 -17.86 9.85 -7.64
CA ILE A 14 -18.16 8.45 -7.28
C ILE A 14 -18.01 8.32 -5.77
N ARG A 15 -19.05 7.83 -5.11
CA ARG A 15 -19.02 7.45 -3.69
C ARG A 15 -19.70 6.10 -3.50
N ALA A 16 -19.14 5.29 -2.62
CA ALA A 16 -19.73 4.00 -2.27
C ALA A 16 -21.07 4.19 -1.52
N PRO A 17 -22.08 3.38 -1.81
CA PRO A 17 -23.29 3.32 -0.98
C PRO A 17 -22.94 2.98 0.48
N ARG A 18 -23.72 3.51 1.42
CA ARG A 18 -23.57 3.34 2.87
C ARG A 18 -24.82 2.74 3.48
N GLY A 19 -24.70 2.15 4.67
CA GLY A 19 -25.83 1.57 5.38
C GLY A 19 -26.05 0.11 5.04
N ASN A 20 -27.23 -0.42 5.32
CA ASN A 20 -27.59 -1.84 5.22
C ASN A 20 -28.50 -2.19 4.05
N GLU A 21 -28.67 -1.29 3.08
CA GLU A 21 -29.45 -1.55 1.86
C GLU A 21 -28.58 -2.28 0.83
N LEU A 22 -29.11 -3.36 0.25
CA LEU A 22 -28.46 -4.14 -0.80
C LEU A 22 -28.81 -3.64 -2.19
N HIS A 23 -27.79 -3.49 -3.05
CA HIS A 23 -27.92 -3.23 -4.49
C HIS A 23 -27.63 -4.49 -5.31
N CYS A 24 -27.05 -5.51 -4.68
CA CYS A 24 -26.66 -6.80 -5.25
C CYS A 24 -27.39 -7.95 -4.56
N ALA A 25 -27.25 -9.18 -5.08
CA ALA A 25 -27.98 -10.35 -4.60
C ALA A 25 -27.67 -10.75 -3.14
N ASN A 26 -26.46 -10.44 -2.66
CA ASN A 26 -26.05 -10.70 -1.27
C ASN A 26 -24.86 -9.78 -0.87
N TRP A 27 -24.48 -9.83 0.41
CA TRP A 27 -23.41 -9.01 0.95
C TRP A 27 -22.02 -9.32 0.39
N LEU A 28 -21.76 -10.54 -0.06
CA LEU A 28 -20.47 -10.92 -0.66
C LEU A 28 -20.25 -10.16 -1.98
N ILE A 29 -21.31 -10.02 -2.76
CA ILE A 29 -21.29 -9.29 -4.05
C ILE A 29 -21.36 -7.78 -3.80
N GLU A 30 -22.23 -7.35 -2.86
CA GLU A 30 -22.40 -5.95 -2.47
C GLU A 30 -21.08 -5.34 -1.96
N ALA A 31 -20.29 -6.10 -1.24
CA ALA A 31 -18.99 -5.65 -0.76
C ALA A 31 -18.06 -5.26 -1.92
N ALA A 32 -17.94 -6.10 -2.95
CA ALA A 32 -17.13 -5.78 -4.13
C ALA A 32 -17.70 -4.55 -4.88
N TYR A 33 -19.03 -4.46 -4.98
CA TYR A 33 -19.75 -3.34 -5.60
C TYR A 33 -19.47 -2.01 -4.88
N ARG A 34 -19.44 -2.00 -3.54
CA ARG A 34 -19.11 -0.81 -2.74
C ARG A 34 -17.62 -0.48 -2.78
N MET A 35 -16.79 -1.50 -2.68
CA MET A 35 -15.34 -1.28 -2.57
C MET A 35 -14.69 -0.75 -3.85
N ILE A 36 -15.14 -1.16 -5.05
CA ILE A 36 -14.64 -0.54 -6.29
C ILE A 36 -15.04 0.94 -6.38
N GLN A 37 -16.20 1.31 -5.89
CA GLN A 37 -16.66 2.70 -5.84
C GLN A 37 -15.92 3.50 -4.76
N ASN A 38 -15.65 2.89 -3.59
CA ASN A 38 -14.85 3.50 -2.55
C ASN A 38 -13.42 3.82 -3.01
N ASN A 39 -12.85 2.98 -3.87
CA ASN A 39 -11.53 3.26 -4.46
C ASN A 39 -11.49 4.54 -5.30
N LEU A 40 -12.63 4.98 -5.82
CA LEU A 40 -12.75 6.18 -6.66
C LEU A 40 -13.42 7.36 -5.93
N ASP A 41 -13.67 7.23 -4.63
CA ASP A 41 -14.12 8.34 -3.80
C ASP A 41 -13.08 9.48 -3.88
N PRO A 42 -13.51 10.74 -4.07
CA PRO A 42 -12.61 11.90 -4.17
C PRO A 42 -11.68 12.09 -2.96
N ASP A 43 -12.06 11.56 -1.80
CA ASP A 43 -11.21 11.59 -0.61
C ASP A 43 -10.19 10.43 -0.57
N VAL A 44 -10.31 9.45 -1.48
CA VAL A 44 -9.48 8.25 -1.57
C VAL A 44 -8.54 8.30 -2.77
N ALA A 45 -9.07 8.56 -3.98
CA ALA A 45 -8.34 8.49 -5.23
C ALA A 45 -7.54 9.76 -5.54
N GLU A 46 -6.37 9.59 -6.16
CA GLU A 46 -5.53 10.71 -6.61
C GLU A 46 -6.13 11.44 -7.82
N ARG A 47 -6.70 10.71 -8.79
CA ARG A 47 -7.37 11.23 -10.00
C ARG A 47 -8.57 10.34 -10.37
N PRO A 48 -9.69 10.48 -9.65
CA PRO A 48 -10.87 9.63 -9.88
C PRO A 48 -11.45 9.79 -11.30
N GLU A 49 -11.32 10.96 -11.92
CA GLU A 49 -11.73 11.21 -13.31
C GLU A 49 -11.01 10.34 -14.34
N ASP A 50 -9.78 9.92 -14.05
CA ASP A 50 -8.97 9.02 -14.88
C ASP A 50 -9.04 7.56 -14.39
N LEU A 51 -9.87 7.26 -13.39
CA LEU A 51 -9.94 5.98 -12.67
C LEU A 51 -8.64 5.62 -11.92
N VAL A 52 -7.75 6.59 -11.71
CA VAL A 52 -6.47 6.41 -11.03
C VAL A 52 -6.66 6.57 -9.53
N VAL A 53 -6.35 5.51 -8.81
CA VAL A 53 -6.48 5.44 -7.35
C VAL A 53 -5.24 5.98 -6.68
N TYR A 54 -4.06 5.46 -7.03
CA TYR A 54 -2.76 5.93 -6.51
C TYR A 54 -1.58 5.45 -7.37
N GLY A 55 -0.38 5.94 -7.07
CA GLY A 55 0.88 5.44 -7.63
C GLY A 55 1.10 5.79 -9.11
N GLY A 56 0.68 6.97 -9.54
CA GLY A 56 0.85 7.47 -10.90
C GLY A 56 -0.23 7.01 -11.85
N ILE A 57 -0.31 5.72 -12.16
CA ILE A 57 -1.27 5.12 -13.12
C ILE A 57 -2.04 3.92 -12.58
N GLY A 58 -1.99 3.65 -11.28
CA GLY A 58 -2.70 2.53 -10.64
C GLY A 58 -4.22 2.70 -10.68
N LYS A 59 -4.93 1.90 -11.48
CA LYS A 59 -6.36 2.04 -11.77
C LYS A 59 -7.22 1.00 -11.07
N ALA A 60 -8.48 1.37 -10.80
CA ALA A 60 -9.53 0.46 -10.31
C ALA A 60 -10.24 -0.30 -11.44
N ALA A 61 -10.32 0.29 -12.63
CA ALA A 61 -10.90 -0.30 -13.83
C ALA A 61 -10.17 0.22 -15.07
N ARG A 62 -10.24 -0.52 -16.19
CA ARG A 62 -9.48 -0.21 -17.41
C ARG A 62 -9.87 1.14 -18.03
N ASN A 63 -11.18 1.37 -18.13
CA ASN A 63 -11.79 2.61 -18.61
C ASN A 63 -13.22 2.73 -18.03
N TRP A 64 -13.88 3.85 -18.27
CA TRP A 64 -15.22 4.12 -17.77
C TRP A 64 -16.26 3.10 -18.24
N ALA A 65 -16.21 2.65 -19.50
CA ALA A 65 -17.12 1.63 -20.00
C ALA A 65 -16.95 0.29 -19.25
N CYS A 66 -15.71 -0.09 -18.94
CA CYS A 66 -15.42 -1.27 -18.13
C CYS A 66 -15.89 -1.09 -16.69
N PHE A 67 -15.67 0.08 -16.07
CA PHE A 67 -16.15 0.39 -14.72
C PHE A 67 -17.69 0.25 -14.63
N GLU A 68 -18.41 0.88 -15.53
CA GLU A 68 -19.88 0.78 -15.57
C GLU A 68 -20.36 -0.65 -15.81
N GLN A 69 -19.66 -1.41 -16.66
CA GLN A 69 -20.01 -2.80 -16.91
C GLN A 69 -19.70 -3.70 -15.71
N ILE A 70 -18.62 -3.43 -14.95
CA ILE A 70 -18.34 -4.13 -13.68
C ILE A 70 -19.51 -3.91 -12.71
N LEU A 71 -19.94 -2.67 -12.52
CA LEU A 71 -21.08 -2.38 -11.63
C LEU A 71 -22.37 -3.07 -12.08
N ARG A 72 -22.67 -3.05 -13.38
CA ARG A 72 -23.83 -3.78 -13.94
C ARG A 72 -23.72 -5.29 -13.72
N SER A 73 -22.53 -5.85 -13.97
CA SER A 73 -22.29 -7.28 -13.78
C SER A 73 -22.45 -7.71 -12.34
N LEU A 74 -21.92 -6.93 -11.37
CA LEU A 74 -22.06 -7.22 -9.94
C LEU A 74 -23.52 -7.16 -9.49
N ARG A 75 -24.32 -6.20 -9.99
CA ARG A 75 -25.75 -6.15 -9.69
C ARG A 75 -26.54 -7.33 -10.25
N ALA A 76 -26.11 -7.89 -11.36
CA ALA A 76 -26.77 -9.03 -12.01
C ALA A 76 -26.26 -10.39 -11.50
N LEU A 77 -25.12 -10.43 -10.84
CA LEU A 77 -24.43 -11.65 -10.41
C LEU A 77 -25.27 -12.43 -9.40
N GLN A 78 -25.38 -13.74 -9.62
CA GLN A 78 -26.08 -14.64 -8.70
C GLN A 78 -25.13 -15.16 -7.59
N PRO A 79 -25.68 -15.63 -6.45
CA PRO A 79 -24.87 -16.08 -5.30
C PRO A 79 -23.85 -17.18 -5.59
N GLU A 80 -24.09 -18.01 -6.60
CA GLU A 80 -23.20 -19.12 -7.02
C GLU A 80 -22.37 -18.79 -8.26
N GLU A 81 -22.32 -17.52 -8.66
CA GLU A 81 -21.57 -17.10 -9.84
C GLU A 81 -20.30 -16.36 -9.46
N THR A 82 -19.31 -16.43 -10.35
CA THR A 82 -18.02 -15.76 -10.25
C THR A 82 -17.80 -14.87 -11.47
N LEU A 83 -17.55 -13.59 -11.22
CA LEU A 83 -17.17 -12.61 -12.24
C LEU A 83 -15.65 -12.64 -12.44
N LEU A 84 -15.20 -12.74 -13.69
CA LEU A 84 -13.79 -12.68 -14.07
C LEU A 84 -13.42 -11.29 -14.58
N ILE A 85 -12.33 -10.73 -14.03
CA ILE A 85 -11.80 -9.41 -14.39
C ILE A 85 -10.36 -9.56 -14.91
N GLN A 86 -10.14 -9.19 -16.16
CA GLN A 86 -8.82 -9.19 -16.79
C GLN A 86 -8.35 -7.74 -16.98
N SER A 87 -7.32 -7.33 -16.24
CA SER A 87 -6.77 -5.96 -16.26
C SER A 87 -7.89 -4.91 -16.33
N GLY A 88 -8.78 -4.93 -15.32
CA GLY A 88 -9.87 -3.99 -15.15
C GLY A 88 -11.04 -4.09 -16.14
N LYS A 89 -11.08 -5.15 -16.96
CA LYS A 89 -12.19 -5.44 -17.88
C LYS A 89 -12.97 -6.66 -17.43
N PRO A 90 -14.30 -6.60 -17.25
CA PRO A 90 -15.11 -7.78 -17.00
C PRO A 90 -15.18 -8.62 -18.29
N VAL A 91 -14.76 -9.88 -18.20
CA VAL A 91 -14.59 -10.76 -19.37
C VAL A 91 -15.49 -11.98 -19.37
N GLY A 92 -16.08 -12.34 -18.23
CA GLY A 92 -16.99 -13.47 -18.17
C GLY A 92 -17.60 -13.65 -16.78
N VAL A 93 -18.76 -14.32 -16.76
CA VAL A 93 -19.44 -14.79 -15.55
C VAL A 93 -19.60 -16.30 -15.68
N PHE A 94 -19.22 -17.02 -14.64
CA PHE A 94 -19.29 -18.48 -14.61
C PHE A 94 -20.02 -18.97 -13.38
N ARG A 95 -20.83 -20.00 -13.54
CA ARG A 95 -21.40 -20.70 -12.41
C ARG A 95 -20.29 -21.49 -11.71
N THR A 96 -20.14 -21.27 -10.42
CA THR A 96 -19.19 -21.96 -9.54
C THR A 96 -19.97 -22.66 -8.41
N HIS A 97 -19.77 -22.23 -7.17
CA HIS A 97 -20.51 -22.76 -6.01
C HIS A 97 -20.54 -21.69 -4.89
N ALA A 98 -21.34 -21.89 -3.86
CA ALA A 98 -21.59 -20.93 -2.80
C ALA A 98 -20.30 -20.45 -2.08
N ASP A 99 -19.33 -21.34 -1.87
CA ASP A 99 -18.06 -21.02 -1.21
C ASP A 99 -16.95 -20.51 -2.16
N ALA A 100 -17.22 -20.46 -3.48
CA ALA A 100 -16.24 -19.90 -4.42
C ALA A 100 -16.16 -18.37 -4.30
N PRO A 101 -15.03 -17.75 -4.68
CA PRO A 101 -14.95 -16.30 -4.80
C PRO A 101 -16.02 -15.73 -5.75
N ARG A 102 -16.59 -14.58 -5.38
CA ARG A 102 -17.55 -13.86 -6.25
C ARG A 102 -16.85 -13.11 -7.37
N VAL A 103 -15.58 -12.74 -7.17
CA VAL A 103 -14.76 -12.07 -8.19
C VAL A 103 -13.34 -12.67 -8.19
N LEU A 104 -12.82 -12.92 -9.38
CA LEU A 104 -11.42 -13.25 -9.60
C LEU A 104 -10.79 -12.21 -10.53
N LEU A 105 -9.68 -11.62 -10.10
CA LEU A 105 -9.00 -10.56 -10.81
C LEU A 105 -7.58 -10.99 -11.19
N ALA A 106 -7.19 -10.69 -12.42
CA ALA A 106 -5.80 -10.76 -12.87
C ALA A 106 -5.43 -9.43 -13.51
N ASN A 107 -4.44 -8.73 -12.95
CA ASN A 107 -4.08 -7.38 -13.36
C ASN A 107 -2.60 -7.30 -13.77
N SER A 108 -2.33 -6.67 -14.89
CA SER A 108 -0.98 -6.33 -15.38
C SER A 108 -0.05 -7.53 -15.57
N ASN A 109 -0.55 -8.76 -15.54
CA ASN A 109 0.30 -9.95 -15.67
C ASN A 109 0.77 -10.09 -17.12
N LEU A 110 2.08 -10.05 -17.30
CA LEU A 110 2.78 -10.33 -18.54
C LEU A 110 3.63 -11.59 -18.38
N VAL A 111 3.83 -12.34 -19.47
CA VAL A 111 4.81 -13.43 -19.48
C VAL A 111 6.19 -12.82 -19.18
N PRO A 112 7.04 -13.41 -18.31
CA PRO A 112 8.22 -12.74 -17.76
C PRO A 112 9.14 -12.06 -18.77
N HIS A 113 9.40 -12.70 -19.93
CA HIS A 113 10.25 -12.11 -20.97
C HIS A 113 9.69 -10.80 -21.57
N TRP A 114 8.37 -10.61 -21.55
CA TRP A 114 7.67 -9.43 -22.06
C TRP A 114 7.26 -8.44 -20.94
N ALA A 115 7.63 -8.72 -19.70
CA ALA A 115 7.27 -7.90 -18.56
C ALA A 115 8.16 -6.64 -18.45
N THR A 116 8.07 -5.77 -19.44
CA THR A 116 8.77 -4.49 -19.54
C THR A 116 7.78 -3.33 -19.60
N TRP A 117 8.20 -2.13 -19.16
CA TRP A 117 7.38 -0.93 -19.27
C TRP A 117 7.02 -0.59 -20.72
N ASP A 118 7.96 -0.72 -21.65
CA ASP A 118 7.70 -0.43 -23.08
C ASP A 118 6.55 -1.29 -23.61
N HIS A 119 6.62 -2.60 -23.40
CA HIS A 119 5.57 -3.51 -23.85
C HIS A 119 4.25 -3.28 -23.13
N PHE A 120 4.29 -3.01 -21.81
CA PHE A 120 3.10 -2.65 -21.05
C PHE A 120 2.42 -1.41 -21.64
N HIS A 121 3.16 -0.34 -21.92
CA HIS A 121 2.61 0.91 -22.48
C HIS A 121 2.03 0.71 -23.89
N GLU A 122 2.63 -0.15 -24.72
CA GLU A 122 2.05 -0.53 -26.01
C GLU A 122 0.67 -1.18 -25.84
N LEU A 123 0.54 -2.12 -24.91
CA LEU A 123 -0.71 -2.82 -24.63
C LEU A 123 -1.76 -1.93 -23.97
N ASP A 124 -1.37 -1.07 -23.04
CA ASP A 124 -2.26 -0.10 -22.41
C ASP A 124 -2.82 0.89 -23.43
N LYS A 125 -1.96 1.43 -24.30
CA LYS A 125 -2.38 2.29 -25.41
C LYS A 125 -3.30 1.59 -26.41
N ALA A 126 -3.11 0.29 -26.62
CA ALA A 126 -3.99 -0.53 -27.45
C ALA A 126 -5.31 -0.91 -26.74
N GLY A 127 -5.51 -0.51 -25.49
CA GLY A 127 -6.70 -0.84 -24.69
C GLY A 127 -6.80 -2.30 -24.25
N LEU A 128 -5.67 -3.02 -24.22
CA LEU A 128 -5.61 -4.44 -23.89
C LEU A 128 -5.26 -4.71 -22.43
N MET A 129 -4.73 -3.72 -21.73
CA MET A 129 -4.21 -3.84 -20.37
C MET A 129 -4.50 -2.58 -19.55
N MET A 130 -4.36 -2.65 -18.24
CA MET A 130 -4.26 -1.51 -17.34
C MET A 130 -3.27 -1.83 -16.24
N TYR A 131 -2.70 -0.81 -15.61
CA TYR A 131 -1.88 -0.99 -14.41
C TYR A 131 -2.78 -1.10 -13.17
N GLY A 132 -3.16 -2.31 -12.82
CA GLY A 132 -3.95 -2.61 -11.63
C GLY A 132 -3.06 -2.75 -10.40
N GLN A 133 -2.47 -1.65 -9.96
CA GLN A 133 -1.51 -1.63 -8.86
C GLN A 133 -2.16 -2.08 -7.55
N MET A 134 -1.68 -3.21 -7.00
CA MET A 134 -2.01 -3.69 -5.65
C MET A 134 -3.48 -3.48 -5.25
N THR A 135 -3.70 -2.83 -4.12
CA THR A 135 -5.02 -2.56 -3.54
C THR A 135 -5.91 -1.64 -4.38
N ALA A 136 -5.33 -0.87 -5.32
CA ALA A 136 -6.11 -0.14 -6.32
C ALA A 136 -6.82 -1.10 -7.28
N GLY A 137 -6.09 -2.05 -7.85
CA GLY A 137 -6.62 -3.03 -8.79
C GLY A 137 -7.46 -4.14 -8.14
N SER A 138 -7.32 -4.39 -6.85
CA SER A 138 -8.10 -5.38 -6.07
C SER A 138 -9.21 -4.77 -5.23
N TRP A 139 -9.47 -3.48 -5.36
CA TRP A 139 -10.57 -2.77 -4.73
C TRP A 139 -10.59 -2.85 -3.19
N ILE A 140 -9.44 -2.75 -2.57
CA ILE A 140 -9.28 -2.76 -1.10
C ILE A 140 -8.40 -1.61 -0.59
N TYR A 141 -8.15 -0.60 -1.41
CA TYR A 141 -7.45 0.60 -0.98
C TYR A 141 -8.33 1.44 -0.07
N ILE A 142 -7.81 1.87 1.05
CA ILE A 142 -8.51 2.60 2.11
C ILE A 142 -7.90 3.99 2.39
N GLY A 143 -7.22 4.55 1.39
CA GLY A 143 -6.43 5.76 1.56
C GLY A 143 -5.06 5.51 2.16
N ALA A 144 -4.33 6.59 2.45
CA ALA A 144 -2.95 6.53 2.96
C ALA A 144 -2.83 5.79 4.31
N GLN A 145 -3.92 5.72 5.10
CA GLN A 145 -3.90 4.95 6.36
C GLN A 145 -3.52 3.48 6.16
N GLY A 146 -3.71 2.91 4.95
CA GLY A 146 -3.44 1.51 4.64
C GLY A 146 -2.00 1.06 4.89
N ILE A 147 -1.05 1.99 4.97
CA ILE A 147 0.36 1.71 5.28
C ILE A 147 0.88 2.46 6.50
N VAL A 148 0.05 3.27 7.18
CA VAL A 148 0.51 4.12 8.30
C VAL A 148 1.11 3.26 9.40
N GLN A 149 0.47 2.14 9.77
CA GLN A 149 1.00 1.31 10.84
C GLN A 149 2.31 0.62 10.46
N GLY A 150 2.40 0.03 9.28
CA GLY A 150 3.66 -0.59 8.84
C GLY A 150 4.81 0.42 8.80
N THR A 151 4.52 1.66 8.42
CA THR A 151 5.49 2.75 8.46
C THR A 151 5.83 3.17 9.88
N PHE A 152 4.84 3.24 10.77
CA PHE A 152 5.04 3.47 12.19
C PHE A 152 5.92 2.39 12.83
N GLU A 153 5.62 1.10 12.60
CA GLU A 153 6.44 -0.02 13.09
C GLU A 153 7.88 0.05 12.57
N THR A 154 8.05 0.42 11.29
CA THR A 154 9.38 0.62 10.69
C THR A 154 10.17 1.71 11.42
N PHE A 155 9.57 2.87 11.66
CA PHE A 155 10.24 3.97 12.35
C PHE A 155 10.44 3.70 13.83
N ALA A 156 9.48 3.06 14.50
CA ALA A 156 9.64 2.63 15.90
C ALA A 156 10.77 1.62 16.06
N GLU A 157 10.88 0.64 15.15
CA GLU A 157 11.97 -0.33 15.18
C GLU A 157 13.32 0.32 14.83
N ALA A 158 13.36 1.26 13.91
CA ALA A 158 14.56 2.05 13.64
C ALA A 158 15.01 2.85 14.87
N GLY A 159 14.08 3.47 15.59
CA GLY A 159 14.34 4.15 16.86
C GLY A 159 14.94 3.20 17.91
N ARG A 160 14.35 2.01 18.06
CA ARG A 160 14.83 0.99 18.99
C ARG A 160 16.24 0.50 18.63
N GLN A 161 16.51 0.21 17.35
CA GLN A 161 17.81 -0.35 16.93
C GLN A 161 18.96 0.68 16.97
N HIS A 162 18.70 1.90 16.53
CA HIS A 162 19.77 2.89 16.35
C HIS A 162 19.90 3.86 17.53
N TYR A 163 18.85 4.03 18.33
CA TYR A 163 18.79 5.07 19.37
C TYR A 163 18.36 4.55 20.74
N ASN A 164 18.05 3.25 20.88
CA ASN A 164 17.57 2.61 22.11
C ASN A 164 16.33 3.28 22.73
N SER A 165 15.53 3.98 21.95
CA SER A 165 14.37 4.74 22.41
C SER A 165 13.36 4.98 21.28
N ASP A 166 12.31 5.71 21.58
CA ASP A 166 11.50 6.38 20.56
C ASP A 166 12.31 7.47 19.83
N LEU A 167 11.68 8.14 18.88
CA LEU A 167 12.33 9.15 18.04
C LEU A 167 12.11 10.59 18.54
N THR A 168 11.78 10.78 19.82
CA THR A 168 11.61 12.12 20.41
C THR A 168 12.90 12.94 20.28
N GLY A 169 12.78 14.18 19.78
CA GLY A 169 13.90 15.07 19.54
C GLY A 169 14.76 14.71 18.30
N ARG A 170 14.25 13.83 17.43
CA ARG A 170 14.91 13.39 16.19
C ARG A 170 14.07 13.73 14.99
N TRP A 171 14.69 13.72 13.80
CA TRP A 171 13.94 13.97 12.59
C TRP A 171 14.28 13.03 11.42
N ILE A 172 13.25 12.77 10.63
CA ILE A 172 13.27 11.90 9.48
C ILE A 172 13.19 12.76 8.21
N LEU A 173 14.06 12.50 7.26
CA LEU A 173 13.99 13.04 5.90
C LEU A 173 13.36 12.00 4.97
N THR A 174 12.33 12.43 4.23
CA THR A 174 11.68 11.60 3.20
C THR A 174 11.22 12.46 2.02
N ALA A 175 10.77 11.82 0.95
CA ALA A 175 10.15 12.50 -0.18
C ALA A 175 8.94 11.72 -0.72
N GLY A 176 8.01 12.46 -1.36
CA GLY A 176 6.77 11.95 -1.90
C GLY A 176 5.60 12.00 -0.92
N LEU A 177 4.52 12.69 -1.31
CA LEU A 177 3.25 12.78 -0.56
C LEU A 177 2.06 12.23 -1.35
N GLY A 178 2.32 11.34 -2.32
CA GLY A 178 1.30 10.58 -3.03
C GLY A 178 0.55 9.60 -2.14
N GLY A 179 -0.22 8.68 -2.73
CA GLY A 179 -1.05 7.72 -2.00
C GLY A 179 -0.31 6.97 -0.90
N MET A 180 0.87 6.46 -1.22
CA MET A 180 1.70 5.69 -0.27
C MET A 180 2.60 6.60 0.57
N GLY A 181 3.38 7.48 -0.06
CA GLY A 181 4.31 8.40 0.64
C GLY A 181 3.61 9.34 1.62
N GLY A 182 2.36 9.68 1.36
CA GLY A 182 1.54 10.51 2.25
C GLY A 182 1.30 9.94 3.65
N ALA A 183 1.59 8.65 3.88
CA ALA A 183 1.50 8.05 5.22
C ALA A 183 2.74 8.37 6.09
N GLN A 184 3.88 8.64 5.50
CA GLN A 184 5.15 8.79 6.23
C GLN A 184 5.15 9.93 7.25
N PRO A 185 4.63 11.14 6.94
CA PRO A 185 4.61 12.22 7.92
C PRO A 185 3.87 11.85 9.21
N LEU A 186 2.65 11.33 9.08
CA LEU A 186 1.86 10.92 10.24
C LEU A 186 2.52 9.77 11.01
N ALA A 187 3.03 8.76 10.32
CA ALA A 187 3.70 7.62 10.94
C ALA A 187 4.95 8.03 11.73
N GLY A 188 5.76 8.95 11.20
CA GLY A 188 6.92 9.49 11.89
C GLY A 188 6.54 10.29 13.14
N VAL A 189 5.51 11.12 13.06
CA VAL A 189 4.97 11.86 14.21
C VAL A 189 4.45 10.91 15.28
N LEU A 190 3.73 9.85 14.91
CA LEU A 190 3.27 8.83 15.86
C LEU A 190 4.42 8.06 16.51
N ALA A 191 5.57 7.93 15.82
CA ALA A 191 6.80 7.36 16.37
C ALA A 191 7.61 8.35 17.24
N GLY A 192 7.14 9.59 17.39
CA GLY A 192 7.76 10.64 18.19
C GLY A 192 8.72 11.55 17.41
N ALA A 193 8.93 11.34 16.12
CA ALA A 193 9.86 12.10 15.29
C ALA A 193 9.24 13.37 14.70
N CYS A 194 10.11 14.36 14.41
CA CYS A 194 9.80 15.33 13.37
C CYS A 194 9.99 14.70 11.99
N VAL A 195 9.21 15.12 10.98
CA VAL A 195 9.35 14.63 9.61
C VAL A 195 9.44 15.78 8.64
N LEU A 196 10.47 15.79 7.80
CA LEU A 196 10.56 16.66 6.63
C LEU A 196 10.27 15.83 5.38
N ALA A 197 9.13 16.09 4.73
CA ALA A 197 8.70 15.43 3.52
C ALA A 197 8.76 16.40 2.33
N ILE A 198 9.58 16.08 1.33
CA ILE A 198 9.72 16.90 0.12
C ILE A 198 8.69 16.44 -0.92
N GLU A 199 7.92 17.38 -1.46
CA GLU A 199 6.91 17.10 -2.50
C GLU A 199 6.92 18.18 -3.57
N CYS A 200 6.94 17.78 -4.83
CA CYS A 200 6.99 18.70 -5.97
C CYS A 200 5.63 19.27 -6.37
N GLN A 201 4.53 18.66 -5.95
CA GLN A 201 3.16 19.09 -6.25
C GLN A 201 2.49 19.69 -5.02
N GLU A 202 2.24 21.01 -5.07
CA GLU A 202 1.62 21.73 -3.97
C GLU A 202 0.24 21.17 -3.58
N SER A 203 -0.54 20.73 -4.55
CA SER A 203 -1.86 20.13 -4.33
C SER A 203 -1.81 18.87 -3.46
N ARG A 204 -0.74 18.08 -3.53
CA ARG A 204 -0.53 16.91 -2.67
C ARG A 204 -0.23 17.32 -1.24
N ILE A 205 0.58 18.35 -1.04
CA ILE A 205 0.84 18.93 0.29
C ILE A 205 -0.49 19.40 0.91
N ASP A 206 -1.27 20.19 0.17
CA ASP A 206 -2.55 20.72 0.63
C ASP A 206 -3.56 19.61 0.93
N PHE A 207 -3.57 18.54 0.13
CA PHE A 207 -4.39 17.37 0.39
C PHE A 207 -4.02 16.70 1.72
N ARG A 208 -2.71 16.53 2.03
CA ARG A 208 -2.26 15.92 3.28
C ARG A 208 -2.51 16.80 4.51
N LEU A 209 -2.43 18.11 4.38
CA LEU A 209 -2.88 19.05 5.43
C LEU A 209 -4.37 18.89 5.71
N ARG A 210 -5.21 18.92 4.67
CA ARG A 210 -6.67 18.77 4.79
C ARG A 210 -7.06 17.42 5.41
N THR A 211 -6.38 16.35 5.05
CA THR A 211 -6.65 15.00 5.56
C THR A 211 -5.92 14.68 6.86
N ARG A 212 -5.21 15.64 7.46
CA ARG A 212 -4.51 15.52 8.76
C ARG A 212 -3.35 14.51 8.77
N TYR A 213 -2.74 14.25 7.62
CA TYR A 213 -1.52 13.44 7.51
C TYR A 213 -0.25 14.28 7.59
N LEU A 214 -0.38 15.61 7.47
CA LEU A 214 0.70 16.59 7.53
C LEU A 214 0.28 17.75 8.41
N ASP A 215 1.22 18.32 9.20
CA ASP A 215 0.93 19.40 10.13
C ASP A 215 1.24 20.78 9.54
N HIS A 216 2.35 20.92 8.82
CA HIS A 216 2.86 22.21 8.31
C HIS A 216 3.28 22.12 6.85
N LYS A 217 3.29 23.28 6.18
CA LYS A 217 3.79 23.48 4.82
C LYS A 217 4.89 24.53 4.83
N ALA A 218 5.93 24.30 4.06
CA ALA A 218 7.05 25.24 3.86
C ALA A 218 7.34 25.42 2.38
N TYR A 219 7.80 26.60 2.01
CA TYR A 219 8.17 26.97 0.63
C TYR A 219 9.67 27.13 0.44
N SER A 220 10.45 27.07 1.49
CA SER A 220 11.91 27.11 1.43
C SER A 220 12.53 26.11 2.39
N LEU A 221 13.74 25.65 2.04
CA LEU A 221 14.50 24.73 2.89
C LEU A 221 14.83 25.37 4.25
N ASP A 222 15.13 26.67 4.26
CA ASP A 222 15.46 27.38 5.51
C ASP A 222 14.27 27.47 6.45
N GLU A 223 13.07 27.75 5.92
CA GLU A 223 11.83 27.74 6.69
C GLU A 223 11.53 26.35 7.27
N ALA A 224 11.65 25.31 6.43
CA ALA A 224 11.41 23.94 6.85
C ALA A 224 12.38 23.48 7.94
N LEU A 225 13.67 23.77 7.79
CA LEU A 225 14.69 23.41 8.79
C LEU A 225 14.55 24.20 10.09
N ALA A 226 14.10 25.46 10.05
CA ALA A 226 13.78 26.22 11.25
C ALA A 226 12.65 25.56 12.05
N LEU A 227 11.53 25.21 11.40
CA LEU A 227 10.42 24.49 12.03
C LEU A 227 10.87 23.14 12.65
N ILE A 228 11.63 22.35 11.90
CA ILE A 228 12.15 21.07 12.39
C ILE A 228 13.08 21.27 13.59
N LYS A 229 13.98 22.24 13.54
CA LYS A 229 14.91 22.55 14.61
C LYS A 229 14.17 22.93 15.90
N ASP A 230 13.28 23.89 15.81
CA ASP A 230 12.54 24.38 16.98
C ASP A 230 11.72 23.25 17.63
N ALA A 231 11.08 22.42 16.82
CA ALA A 231 10.28 21.30 17.31
C ALA A 231 11.16 20.18 17.92
N THR A 232 12.29 19.82 17.29
CA THR A 232 13.21 18.81 17.85
C THR A 232 13.82 19.27 19.17
N GLU A 233 14.23 20.54 19.29
CA GLU A 233 14.73 21.11 20.53
C GLU A 233 13.67 21.16 21.64
N ALA A 234 12.40 21.34 21.28
CA ALA A 234 11.27 21.30 22.20
C ALA A 234 10.78 19.88 22.54
N GLY A 235 11.32 18.84 21.89
CA GLY A 235 10.85 17.46 22.03
C GLY A 235 9.42 17.25 21.49
N GLN A 236 8.96 18.10 20.56
CA GLN A 236 7.66 18.00 19.88
C GLN A 236 7.80 17.24 18.57
N ALA A 237 6.85 16.37 18.27
CA ALA A 237 6.77 15.69 17.00
C ALA A 237 5.85 16.48 16.05
N ILE A 238 6.41 16.94 14.93
CA ILE A 238 5.66 17.62 13.86
C ILE A 238 6.07 17.10 12.50
N SER A 239 5.22 17.30 11.51
CA SER A 239 5.54 17.01 10.11
C SER A 239 5.46 18.26 9.25
N VAL A 240 6.46 18.44 8.37
CA VAL A 240 6.59 19.58 7.47
C VAL A 240 6.67 19.08 6.02
N GLY A 241 5.74 19.50 5.18
CA GLY A 241 5.78 19.30 3.74
C GLY A 241 6.53 20.47 3.08
N LEU A 242 7.66 20.20 2.48
CA LEU A 242 8.45 21.19 1.75
C LEU A 242 8.16 21.09 0.25
N LEU A 243 7.66 22.20 -0.32
CA LEU A 243 7.46 22.28 -1.77
C LEU A 243 8.80 22.35 -2.50
N GLY A 244 9.10 21.33 -3.31
CA GLY A 244 10.34 21.30 -4.08
C GLY A 244 10.65 19.93 -4.68
N ASN A 245 11.78 19.85 -5.39
CA ASN A 245 12.24 18.62 -6.01
C ASN A 245 13.24 17.90 -5.09
N ALA A 246 12.96 16.65 -4.74
CA ALA A 246 13.83 15.85 -3.86
C ALA A 246 15.23 15.66 -4.45
N ALA A 247 15.35 15.45 -5.76
CA ALA A 247 16.63 15.28 -6.42
C ALA A 247 17.51 16.56 -6.43
N GLU A 248 16.93 17.71 -6.05
CA GLU A 248 17.66 18.98 -5.87
C GLU A 248 17.93 19.26 -4.38
N LEU A 249 16.89 19.06 -3.54
CA LEU A 249 16.93 19.45 -2.14
C LEU A 249 17.69 18.46 -1.26
N VAL A 250 17.65 17.15 -1.55
CA VAL A 250 18.43 16.17 -0.77
C VAL A 250 19.94 16.35 -0.95
N PRO A 251 20.47 16.57 -2.17
CA PRO A 251 21.88 16.95 -2.36
C PRO A 251 22.27 18.25 -1.64
N GLU A 252 21.41 19.28 -1.63
CA GLU A 252 21.66 20.52 -0.91
C GLU A 252 21.71 20.28 0.61
N LEU A 253 20.82 19.43 1.16
CA LEU A 253 20.86 19.01 2.56
C LEU A 253 22.18 18.28 2.90
N VAL A 254 22.65 17.38 2.04
CA VAL A 254 23.96 16.72 2.17
C VAL A 254 25.09 17.76 2.26
N LYS A 255 25.10 18.72 1.35
CA LYS A 255 26.10 19.80 1.33
C LYS A 255 26.08 20.61 2.63
N ARG A 256 24.89 20.98 3.12
CA ARG A 256 24.73 21.70 4.38
C ARG A 256 25.19 20.87 5.59
N ALA A 257 24.83 19.59 5.63
CA ALA A 257 25.27 18.68 6.69
C ALA A 257 26.79 18.50 6.72
N LYS A 258 27.44 18.36 5.56
CA LYS A 258 28.91 18.33 5.42
C LYS A 258 29.59 19.63 5.88
N ALA A 259 28.90 20.77 5.81
CA ALA A 259 29.33 22.06 6.30
C ALA A 259 29.04 22.30 7.81
N GLY A 260 28.52 21.29 8.54
CA GLY A 260 28.19 21.38 9.96
C GLY A 260 26.76 21.83 10.25
N GLY A 261 25.89 21.89 9.24
CA GLY A 261 24.45 22.13 9.42
C GLY A 261 23.69 20.91 9.95
N MET A 262 22.38 21.04 10.09
CA MET A 262 21.50 19.97 10.56
C MET A 262 21.62 18.73 9.69
N LYS A 263 21.71 17.58 10.34
CA LYS A 263 21.77 16.25 9.73
C LYS A 263 20.53 15.44 10.14
N PRO A 264 19.81 14.77 9.22
CA PRO A 264 18.71 13.89 9.59
C PRO A 264 19.18 12.71 10.44
N ASP A 265 18.29 12.23 11.31
CA ASP A 265 18.54 11.02 12.08
C ASP A 265 18.17 9.75 11.30
N ILE A 266 17.20 9.85 10.37
CA ILE A 266 16.82 8.77 9.45
C ILE A 266 16.59 9.39 8.07
N VAL A 267 16.99 8.68 7.01
CA VAL A 267 16.72 9.05 5.61
C VAL A 267 15.98 7.91 4.91
N THR A 268 14.94 8.27 4.20
CA THR A 268 14.20 7.34 3.34
C THR A 268 13.60 8.07 2.14
N ASP A 269 12.92 7.34 1.24
CA ASP A 269 12.22 7.90 0.08
C ASP A 269 11.00 7.05 -0.27
N GLN A 270 9.89 7.72 -0.59
CA GLN A 270 8.69 7.06 -1.10
C GLN A 270 8.05 7.87 -2.24
N THR A 271 8.87 8.47 -3.10
CA THR A 271 8.42 9.00 -4.39
C THR A 271 7.90 7.86 -5.27
N SER A 272 7.12 8.17 -6.31
CA SER A 272 6.64 7.15 -7.26
C SER A 272 7.72 6.82 -8.31
N ALA A 273 8.94 6.54 -7.86
CA ALA A 273 10.12 6.29 -8.69
C ALA A 273 9.99 5.03 -9.59
N HIS A 274 9.07 4.11 -9.27
CA HIS A 274 8.77 2.93 -10.09
C HIS A 274 8.16 3.27 -11.46
N ASP A 275 7.64 4.48 -11.63
CA ASP A 275 7.13 5.01 -12.91
C ASP A 275 7.88 6.30 -13.25
N PRO A 276 8.99 6.21 -14.00
CA PRO A 276 9.81 7.38 -14.33
C PRO A 276 9.09 8.46 -15.13
N ILE A 277 8.06 8.09 -15.90
CA ILE A 277 7.33 9.03 -16.76
C ILE A 277 6.29 9.81 -15.95
N ASN A 278 5.48 9.11 -15.14
CA ASN A 278 4.33 9.71 -14.47
C ASN A 278 4.54 9.96 -12.98
N GLY A 279 5.62 9.45 -12.40
CA GLY A 279 5.82 9.40 -10.96
C GLY A 279 6.99 10.23 -10.42
N TYR A 280 7.89 10.74 -11.27
CA TYR A 280 9.10 11.42 -10.80
C TYR A 280 9.42 12.68 -11.60
N LEU A 281 9.52 13.82 -10.90
CA LEU A 281 9.83 15.12 -11.53
C LEU A 281 11.34 15.22 -11.84
N PRO A 282 11.75 15.45 -13.11
CA PRO A 282 13.15 15.67 -13.45
C PRO A 282 13.74 16.95 -12.83
N VAL A 283 15.04 16.91 -12.50
CA VAL A 283 15.81 18.07 -12.04
C VAL A 283 15.74 19.21 -13.05
N GLY A 284 15.49 20.43 -12.57
CA GLY A 284 15.40 21.64 -13.40
C GLY A 284 14.11 21.78 -14.19
N TRP A 285 13.13 20.88 -13.98
CA TRP A 285 11.82 21.00 -14.60
C TRP A 285 10.79 21.50 -13.58
N ASP A 286 9.84 22.30 -14.06
CA ASP A 286 8.62 22.57 -13.32
C ASP A 286 7.53 21.52 -13.63
N VAL A 287 6.50 21.48 -12.80
CA VAL A 287 5.40 20.51 -12.94
C VAL A 287 4.65 20.70 -14.24
N ALA A 288 4.43 21.93 -14.69
CA ALA A 288 3.70 22.23 -15.91
C ALA A 288 4.43 21.70 -17.17
N ARG A 289 5.75 21.88 -17.23
CA ARG A 289 6.59 21.29 -18.27
C ARG A 289 6.54 19.77 -18.25
N TRP A 290 6.69 19.18 -17.07
CA TRP A 290 6.64 17.73 -16.91
C TRP A 290 5.30 17.15 -17.36
N GLU A 291 4.19 17.75 -16.96
CA GLU A 291 2.84 17.33 -17.38
C GLU A 291 2.64 17.42 -18.90
N ALA A 292 3.16 18.44 -19.54
CA ALA A 292 3.10 18.58 -20.99
C ALA A 292 3.98 17.56 -21.73
N GLU A 293 5.24 17.40 -21.27
CA GLU A 293 6.22 16.55 -21.95
C GLU A 293 5.99 15.05 -21.73
N ARG A 294 5.39 14.62 -20.60
CA ARG A 294 5.07 13.20 -20.39
C ARG A 294 4.06 12.65 -21.41
N VAL A 295 3.27 13.54 -22.02
CA VAL A 295 2.32 13.19 -23.09
C VAL A 295 2.98 13.31 -24.47
N SER A 296 3.71 14.39 -24.71
CA SER A 296 4.27 14.72 -26.03
C SER A 296 5.63 14.07 -26.30
N ASN A 297 6.44 13.84 -25.25
CA ASN A 297 7.81 13.30 -25.38
C ASN A 297 8.19 12.41 -24.17
N PRO A 298 7.47 11.30 -23.91
CA PRO A 298 7.65 10.47 -22.72
C PRO A 298 9.08 9.93 -22.57
N LYS A 299 9.78 9.62 -23.68
CA LYS A 299 11.17 9.13 -23.63
C LYS A 299 12.16 10.16 -23.10
N ALA A 300 11.95 11.45 -23.39
CA ALA A 300 12.78 12.51 -22.83
C ALA A 300 12.51 12.68 -21.33
N VAL A 301 11.25 12.58 -20.91
CA VAL A 301 10.88 12.59 -19.49
C VAL A 301 11.51 11.41 -18.77
N GLU A 302 11.35 10.20 -19.28
CA GLU A 302 11.94 8.99 -18.68
C GLU A 302 13.45 9.13 -18.48
N LYS A 303 14.18 9.53 -19.53
CA LYS A 303 15.63 9.73 -19.45
C LYS A 303 16.02 10.76 -18.39
N ALA A 304 15.33 11.90 -18.35
CA ALA A 304 15.63 12.97 -17.40
C ALA A 304 15.27 12.59 -15.96
N ALA A 305 14.14 11.89 -15.75
CA ALA A 305 13.71 11.40 -14.45
C ALA A 305 14.69 10.35 -13.90
N ARG A 306 15.10 9.38 -14.71
CA ARG A 306 16.08 8.34 -14.31
C ARG A 306 17.40 8.95 -13.86
N ALA A 307 17.94 9.92 -14.62
CA ALA A 307 19.16 10.63 -14.22
C ALA A 307 18.97 11.40 -12.89
N SER A 308 17.79 11.96 -12.67
CA SER A 308 17.44 12.67 -11.42
C SER A 308 17.34 11.71 -10.23
N MET A 309 16.78 10.51 -10.43
CA MET A 309 16.73 9.45 -9.42
C MET A 309 18.14 9.00 -9.02
N ALA A 310 19.05 8.84 -9.98
CA ALA A 310 20.44 8.52 -9.70
C ALA A 310 21.11 9.58 -8.82
N GLN A 311 20.85 10.87 -9.07
CA GLN A 311 21.34 11.97 -8.23
C GLN A 311 20.75 11.92 -6.82
N HIS A 312 19.46 11.62 -6.68
CA HIS A 312 18.78 11.47 -5.40
C HIS A 312 19.38 10.32 -4.59
N VAL A 313 19.51 9.13 -5.19
CA VAL A 313 20.12 7.96 -4.53
C VAL A 313 21.58 8.23 -4.12
N GLN A 314 22.36 8.96 -4.95
CA GLN A 314 23.72 9.35 -4.55
C GLN A 314 23.72 10.22 -3.28
N ALA A 315 22.77 11.12 -3.13
CA ALA A 315 22.63 11.92 -1.92
C ALA A 315 22.18 11.08 -0.70
N MET A 316 21.32 10.08 -0.90
CA MET A 316 20.96 9.12 0.16
C MET A 316 22.17 8.30 0.59
N LEU A 317 23.01 7.84 -0.35
CA LEU A 317 24.28 7.16 -0.07
C LEU A 317 25.25 8.06 0.71
N ASP A 318 25.31 9.33 0.39
CA ASP A 318 26.15 10.29 1.12
C ASP A 318 25.71 10.41 2.59
N PHE A 319 24.42 10.43 2.89
CA PHE A 319 23.91 10.36 4.25
C PHE A 319 24.23 9.03 4.92
N HIS A 320 24.04 7.91 4.21
CA HIS A 320 24.43 6.59 4.71
C HIS A 320 25.90 6.54 5.11
N HIS A 321 26.80 7.03 4.27
CA HIS A 321 28.23 7.10 4.56
C HIS A 321 28.59 8.07 5.70
N MET A 322 27.72 9.04 6.02
CA MET A 322 27.84 9.87 7.23
C MET A 322 27.30 9.18 8.50
N GLY A 323 26.94 7.89 8.41
CA GLY A 323 26.42 7.10 9.52
C GLY A 323 24.95 7.37 9.85
N VAL A 324 24.18 7.94 8.92
CA VAL A 324 22.73 8.11 9.08
C VAL A 324 22.02 6.81 8.67
N PRO A 325 21.19 6.23 9.53
CA PRO A 325 20.28 5.15 9.14
C PRO A 325 19.48 5.52 7.89
N THR A 326 19.74 4.81 6.80
CA THR A 326 19.15 5.09 5.48
C THR A 326 18.52 3.82 4.95
N VAL A 327 17.27 3.90 4.51
CA VAL A 327 16.53 2.78 3.94
C VAL A 327 15.74 3.18 2.70
N ASP A 328 15.64 2.26 1.75
CA ASP A 328 14.68 2.32 0.65
C ASP A 328 13.31 1.87 1.17
N TYR A 329 12.28 2.67 0.93
CA TYR A 329 10.92 2.30 1.33
C TYR A 329 10.15 1.53 0.23
N GLY A 330 10.86 1.02 -0.78
CA GLY A 330 10.32 0.06 -1.74
C GLY A 330 9.62 0.69 -2.94
N ASN A 331 10.23 1.69 -3.54
CA ASN A 331 9.75 2.33 -4.77
C ASN A 331 10.64 2.06 -6.00
N ASN A 332 11.62 1.17 -5.85
CA ASN A 332 12.58 0.78 -6.89
C ASN A 332 13.60 1.85 -7.32
N ILE A 333 13.74 2.94 -6.55
CA ILE A 333 14.66 4.04 -6.89
C ILE A 333 16.13 3.57 -6.96
N ARG A 334 16.53 2.62 -6.08
CA ARG A 334 17.88 2.04 -6.09
C ARG A 334 18.19 1.29 -7.38
N GLN A 335 17.23 0.51 -7.91
CA GLN A 335 17.40 -0.20 -9.16
C GLN A 335 17.57 0.76 -10.34
N VAL A 336 16.75 1.79 -10.39
CA VAL A 336 16.88 2.83 -11.43
C VAL A 336 18.25 3.51 -11.34
N ALA A 337 18.72 3.84 -10.15
CA ALA A 337 20.04 4.43 -9.95
C ALA A 337 21.18 3.48 -10.36
N LEU A 338 21.06 2.19 -10.07
CA LEU A 338 22.02 1.16 -10.51
C LEU A 338 22.10 1.09 -12.04
N ASP A 339 20.96 1.08 -12.71
CA ASP A 339 20.87 1.08 -14.17
C ASP A 339 21.50 2.34 -14.79
N GLU A 340 21.41 3.48 -14.09
CA GLU A 340 22.03 4.76 -14.46
C GLU A 340 23.51 4.89 -14.02
N GLY A 341 24.10 3.80 -13.51
CA GLY A 341 25.55 3.72 -13.24
C GLY A 341 25.96 3.97 -11.80
N VAL A 342 25.05 4.13 -10.85
CA VAL A 342 25.36 4.20 -9.41
C VAL A 342 25.59 2.78 -8.88
N LYS A 343 26.81 2.29 -9.03
CA LYS A 343 27.16 0.87 -8.79
C LYS A 343 26.89 0.39 -7.36
N ASN A 344 26.92 1.28 -6.40
CA ASN A 344 26.71 1.02 -4.99
C ASN A 344 25.31 1.45 -4.50
N ALA A 345 24.32 1.54 -5.40
CA ALA A 345 22.96 1.95 -5.06
C ALA A 345 22.31 1.10 -3.97
N PHE A 346 22.73 -0.16 -3.80
CA PHE A 346 22.23 -1.10 -2.80
C PHE A 346 23.09 -1.22 -1.53
N ASP A 347 24.04 -0.30 -1.29
CA ASP A 347 24.83 -0.30 -0.05
C ASP A 347 23.98 -0.02 1.20
N PHE A 348 22.86 0.68 1.07
CA PHE A 348 21.86 0.75 2.12
C PHE A 348 20.70 -0.19 1.82
N PRO A 349 20.11 -0.84 2.86
CA PRO A 349 19.07 -1.86 2.70
C PRO A 349 17.70 -1.27 2.36
N GLY A 350 16.77 -2.13 1.93
CA GLY A 350 15.34 -1.86 2.01
C GLY A 350 14.83 -1.95 3.46
N PHE A 351 13.69 -1.34 3.72
CA PHE A 351 13.08 -1.32 5.07
C PHE A 351 12.67 -2.72 5.56
N VAL A 352 12.32 -3.63 4.64
CA VAL A 352 11.87 -4.98 5.03
C VAL A 352 13.01 -5.80 5.62
N PRO A 353 14.16 -6.01 4.95
CA PRO A 353 15.26 -6.73 5.58
C PRO A 353 15.83 -6.01 6.80
N ALA A 354 15.75 -4.67 6.86
CA ALA A 354 16.27 -3.90 7.98
C ALA A 354 15.39 -4.03 9.25
N TYR A 355 14.05 -4.00 9.11
CA TYR A 355 13.16 -3.82 10.26
C TYR A 355 11.96 -4.77 10.30
N ILE A 356 11.45 -5.25 9.18
CA ILE A 356 10.16 -5.95 9.09
C ILE A 356 10.28 -7.46 9.03
N ARG A 357 11.38 -8.01 8.54
CA ARG A 357 11.57 -9.46 8.34
C ARG A 357 11.18 -10.31 9.55
N PRO A 358 11.55 -9.98 10.80
CA PRO A 358 11.14 -10.76 11.97
C PRO A 358 9.62 -10.87 12.13
N LEU A 359 8.89 -9.79 11.85
CA LEU A 359 7.42 -9.80 11.91
C LEU A 359 6.82 -10.72 10.83
N PHE A 360 7.38 -10.71 9.63
CA PHE A 360 6.96 -11.61 8.55
C PHE A 360 7.19 -13.09 8.90
N CYS A 361 8.23 -13.41 9.65
CA CYS A 361 8.48 -14.76 10.16
C CYS A 361 7.38 -15.28 11.10
N GLU A 362 6.64 -14.37 11.74
CA GLU A 362 5.51 -14.69 12.61
C GLU A 362 4.14 -14.57 11.91
N GLY A 363 4.15 -14.38 10.58
CA GLY A 363 2.93 -14.15 9.83
C GLY A 363 2.28 -12.80 10.11
N LYS A 364 2.96 -11.90 10.83
CA LYS A 364 2.48 -10.55 11.13
C LYS A 364 2.59 -9.70 9.88
N GLY A 365 1.51 -8.99 9.59
CA GLY A 365 1.43 -8.09 8.46
C GLY A 365 0.12 -7.32 8.43
N PRO A 366 -0.06 -6.48 7.41
CA PRO A 366 -1.16 -5.54 7.33
C PRO A 366 -2.52 -6.24 7.19
N PHE A 367 -3.33 -6.11 8.23
CA PHE A 367 -4.72 -6.56 8.31
C PHE A 367 -5.62 -5.34 8.34
N ARG A 368 -6.52 -5.20 7.37
CA ARG A 368 -7.40 -4.03 7.25
C ARG A 368 -8.85 -4.41 7.16
N TRP A 369 -9.72 -3.52 7.65
CA TRP A 369 -11.16 -3.72 7.52
C TRP A 369 -11.90 -2.40 7.26
N VAL A 370 -13.06 -2.52 6.64
CA VAL A 370 -13.90 -1.42 6.21
C VAL A 370 -15.32 -1.65 6.68
N ALA A 371 -15.94 -0.62 7.27
CA ALA A 371 -17.33 -0.63 7.69
C ALA A 371 -18.25 -0.21 6.53
N LEU A 372 -19.01 -1.15 5.98
CA LEU A 372 -19.94 -0.87 4.88
C LEU A 372 -21.14 -0.01 5.29
N SER A 373 -21.37 0.14 6.60
CA SER A 373 -22.36 1.09 7.13
C SER A 373 -22.05 2.54 6.79
N GLY A 374 -20.77 2.87 6.59
CA GLY A 374 -20.31 4.25 6.48
C GLY A 374 -20.30 5.00 7.82
N ASP A 375 -20.51 4.31 8.93
CA ASP A 375 -20.50 4.87 10.28
C ASP A 375 -19.17 4.58 10.99
N ALA A 376 -18.49 5.63 11.43
CA ALA A 376 -17.23 5.55 12.15
C ALA A 376 -17.33 4.74 13.46
N GLU A 377 -18.51 4.74 14.10
CA GLU A 377 -18.75 4.00 15.33
C GLU A 377 -18.55 2.49 15.17
N ASP A 378 -18.83 1.93 13.99
CA ASP A 378 -18.58 0.52 13.73
C ASP A 378 -17.07 0.20 13.75
N ILE A 379 -16.22 1.14 13.31
CA ILE A 379 -14.76 0.98 13.43
C ILE A 379 -14.33 1.10 14.89
N TYR A 380 -14.85 2.05 15.66
CA TYR A 380 -14.49 2.22 17.07
C TYR A 380 -14.89 1.01 17.93
N LYS A 381 -16.04 0.40 17.63
CA LYS A 381 -16.47 -0.85 18.27
C LYS A 381 -15.54 -2.03 17.93
N THR A 382 -15.13 -2.13 16.65
CA THR A 382 -14.17 -3.18 16.24
C THR A 382 -12.77 -2.94 16.82
N ASP A 383 -12.30 -1.70 16.96
CA ASP A 383 -11.07 -1.34 17.66
C ASP A 383 -11.13 -1.82 19.13
N ALA A 384 -12.25 -1.55 19.82
CA ALA A 384 -12.46 -1.98 21.20
C ALA A 384 -12.47 -3.51 21.32
N LYS A 385 -13.11 -4.22 20.36
CA LYS A 385 -13.14 -5.69 20.32
C LYS A 385 -11.74 -6.28 20.16
N LEU A 386 -10.88 -5.69 19.33
CA LEU A 386 -9.49 -6.15 19.20
C LEU A 386 -8.70 -6.01 20.51
N LYS A 387 -8.90 -4.93 21.26
CA LYS A 387 -8.26 -4.76 22.57
C LYS A 387 -8.73 -5.80 23.58
N GLU A 388 -10.01 -6.18 23.53
CA GLU A 388 -10.58 -7.25 24.35
C GLU A 388 -9.98 -8.61 23.99
N LEU A 389 -9.85 -8.91 22.68
CA LEU A 389 -9.34 -10.19 22.19
C LEU A 389 -7.84 -10.39 22.47
N PHE A 390 -7.07 -9.30 22.45
CA PHE A 390 -5.61 -9.33 22.56
C PHE A 390 -5.10 -8.43 23.69
N PRO A 391 -5.48 -8.71 24.96
CA PRO A 391 -5.18 -7.83 26.10
C PRO A 391 -3.68 -7.66 26.36
N GLU A 392 -2.86 -8.63 25.97
CA GLU A 392 -1.41 -8.62 26.17
C GLU A 392 -0.66 -7.80 25.10
N HIS A 393 -1.32 -7.46 24.00
CA HIS A 393 -0.71 -6.73 22.87
C HIS A 393 -0.68 -5.22 23.10
N LYS A 394 0.16 -4.75 24.03
CA LYS A 394 0.28 -3.33 24.38
C LYS A 394 0.54 -2.41 23.19
N ASN A 395 1.37 -2.86 22.22
CA ASN A 395 1.65 -2.08 21.02
C ASN A 395 0.41 -1.94 20.12
N LEU A 396 -0.39 -2.99 19.98
CA LEU A 396 -1.67 -2.94 19.27
C LEU A 396 -2.63 -1.96 19.95
N HIS A 397 -2.76 -2.01 21.28
CA HIS A 397 -3.61 -1.08 22.03
C HIS A 397 -3.17 0.36 21.81
N ARG A 398 -1.88 0.66 21.99
CA ARG A 398 -1.31 1.98 21.74
C ARG A 398 -1.59 2.45 20.31
N TRP A 399 -1.39 1.57 19.32
CA TRP A 399 -1.67 1.89 17.92
C TRP A 399 -3.15 2.25 17.70
N LEU A 400 -4.08 1.43 18.20
CA LEU A 400 -5.52 1.67 18.03
C LEU A 400 -5.97 2.97 18.70
N ASP A 401 -5.43 3.31 19.88
CA ASP A 401 -5.69 4.58 20.55
C ASP A 401 -5.21 5.77 19.71
N MET A 402 -3.98 5.75 19.23
CA MET A 402 -3.43 6.79 18.36
C MET A 402 -4.20 6.90 17.04
N ALA A 403 -4.58 5.76 16.45
CA ALA A 403 -5.32 5.74 15.19
C ALA A 403 -6.72 6.34 15.35
N GLN A 404 -7.40 6.06 16.46
CA GLN A 404 -8.71 6.64 16.76
C GLN A 404 -8.66 8.16 16.91
N GLU A 405 -7.59 8.69 17.52
CA GLU A 405 -7.39 10.12 17.72
C GLU A 405 -6.94 10.85 16.46
N ARG A 406 -6.01 10.27 15.70
CA ARG A 406 -5.23 10.98 14.68
C ARG A 406 -5.66 10.69 13.25
N ILE A 407 -6.20 9.51 12.94
CA ILE A 407 -6.52 9.12 11.57
C ILE A 407 -7.93 9.59 11.19
N ALA A 408 -8.00 10.51 10.23
CA ALA A 408 -9.24 10.86 9.56
C ALA A 408 -9.57 9.80 8.49
N PHE A 409 -10.84 9.36 8.46
CA PHE A 409 -11.28 8.40 7.44
C PHE A 409 -11.37 9.05 6.06
N GLN A 410 -10.95 8.29 5.04
CA GLN A 410 -11.07 8.64 3.64
C GLN A 410 -12.08 7.66 3.00
N GLY A 411 -13.19 8.17 2.46
CA GLY A 411 -14.28 7.34 1.94
C GLY A 411 -15.05 6.59 3.04
N LEU A 412 -15.26 5.29 2.86
CA LEU A 412 -15.85 4.43 3.89
C LEU A 412 -14.90 4.33 5.08
N PRO A 413 -15.42 4.39 6.33
CA PRO A 413 -14.60 4.22 7.52
C PRO A 413 -13.85 2.90 7.50
N ALA A 414 -12.57 2.96 7.80
CA ALA A 414 -11.68 1.82 7.74
C ALA A 414 -10.60 1.88 8.81
N ARG A 415 -10.01 0.73 9.12
CA ARG A 415 -8.87 0.60 10.02
C ARG A 415 -7.86 -0.38 9.46
N ILE A 416 -6.61 -0.22 9.86
CA ILE A 416 -5.54 -1.17 9.69
C ILE A 416 -4.91 -1.49 11.03
N CYS A 417 -4.48 -2.74 11.20
CA CYS A 417 -3.53 -3.14 12.24
C CYS A 417 -2.68 -4.30 11.74
N TRP A 418 -1.59 -4.58 12.43
CA TRP A 418 -0.75 -5.73 12.12
C TRP A 418 -1.12 -6.89 13.04
N LEU A 419 -1.58 -7.98 12.45
CA LEU A 419 -1.92 -9.24 13.12
C LEU A 419 -1.17 -10.40 12.46
N GLY A 420 -0.80 -11.36 13.28
CA GLY A 420 -0.03 -12.54 12.90
C GLY A 420 -0.88 -13.80 12.65
N LEU A 421 -0.16 -14.91 12.47
CA LEU A 421 -0.76 -16.23 12.41
C LEU A 421 -1.46 -16.53 13.74
N GLY A 422 -2.67 -17.05 13.68
CA GLY A 422 -3.47 -17.35 14.87
C GLY A 422 -4.30 -16.18 15.41
N GLU A 423 -4.10 -14.95 14.90
CA GLU A 423 -4.78 -13.74 15.36
C GLU A 423 -5.86 -13.26 14.38
N ARG A 424 -5.58 -13.22 13.07
CA ARG A 424 -6.48 -12.66 12.04
C ARG A 424 -7.85 -13.33 12.00
N HIS A 425 -7.89 -14.67 12.06
CA HIS A 425 -9.15 -15.40 12.04
C HIS A 425 -9.97 -15.18 13.32
N LYS A 426 -9.32 -15.03 14.49
CA LYS A 426 -10.02 -14.71 15.75
C LYS A 426 -10.67 -13.32 15.68
N ALA A 427 -9.94 -12.32 15.19
CA ALA A 427 -10.49 -10.99 14.97
C ALA A 427 -11.71 -11.01 14.03
N ALA A 428 -11.59 -11.71 12.92
CA ALA A 428 -12.65 -11.79 11.92
C ALA A 428 -13.89 -12.55 12.41
N LEU A 429 -13.72 -13.65 13.13
CA LEU A 429 -14.84 -14.38 13.75
C LEU A 429 -15.58 -13.51 14.75
N ALA A 430 -14.86 -12.74 15.57
CA ALA A 430 -15.47 -11.79 16.49
C ALA A 430 -16.23 -10.68 15.76
N PHE A 431 -15.67 -10.13 14.69
CA PHE A 431 -16.39 -9.14 13.87
C PHE A 431 -17.63 -9.73 13.21
N ASN A 432 -17.57 -10.99 12.74
CA ASN A 432 -18.73 -11.68 12.17
C ASN A 432 -19.84 -11.91 13.22
N GLU A 433 -19.46 -12.24 14.45
CA GLU A 433 -20.38 -12.35 15.57
C GLU A 433 -21.04 -11.00 15.90
N MET A 434 -20.27 -9.90 15.94
CA MET A 434 -20.80 -8.55 16.16
C MET A 434 -21.82 -8.14 15.07
N VAL A 435 -21.56 -8.51 13.81
CA VAL A 435 -22.54 -8.29 12.72
C VAL A 435 -23.81 -9.13 12.98
N ARG A 436 -23.65 -10.40 13.30
CA ARG A 436 -24.77 -11.34 13.58
C ARG A 436 -25.67 -10.85 14.73
N ASN A 437 -25.06 -10.31 15.77
CA ASN A 437 -25.75 -9.83 16.96
C ASN A 437 -26.35 -8.42 16.79
N GLY A 438 -26.11 -7.75 15.64
CA GLY A 438 -26.57 -6.38 15.38
C GLY A 438 -25.81 -5.30 16.17
N GLU A 439 -24.63 -5.61 16.68
CA GLU A 439 -23.74 -4.64 17.32
C GLU A 439 -23.15 -3.66 16.31
N LEU A 440 -22.91 -4.16 15.09
CA LEU A 440 -22.48 -3.36 13.93
C LEU A 440 -23.68 -3.13 13.00
N LYS A 441 -23.72 -1.95 12.38
CA LYS A 441 -24.87 -1.50 11.56
C LYS A 441 -24.93 -2.13 10.18
N ALA A 442 -23.80 -2.66 9.68
CA ALA A 442 -23.69 -3.36 8.40
C ALA A 442 -22.45 -4.28 8.41
N PRO A 443 -22.30 -5.16 7.42
CA PRO A 443 -21.14 -6.03 7.28
C PRO A 443 -19.80 -5.30 7.25
N ILE A 444 -18.77 -6.06 7.62
CA ILE A 444 -17.36 -5.65 7.57
C ILE A 444 -16.66 -6.35 6.42
N VAL A 445 -15.92 -5.60 5.62
CA VAL A 445 -15.01 -6.13 4.61
C VAL A 445 -13.62 -6.21 5.20
N ILE A 446 -13.01 -7.37 5.16
CA ILE A 446 -11.62 -7.59 5.61
C ILE A 446 -10.75 -7.85 4.38
N GLY A 447 -9.61 -7.21 4.33
CA GLY A 447 -8.56 -7.44 3.37
C GLY A 447 -7.19 -7.25 3.98
N ARG A 448 -6.18 -7.27 3.15
CA ARG A 448 -4.81 -6.95 3.54
C ARG A 448 -4.08 -6.20 2.43
N ASP A 449 -2.93 -5.66 2.76
CA ASP A 449 -2.02 -5.17 1.74
C ASP A 449 -1.44 -6.34 0.93
N HIS A 450 -1.16 -6.11 -0.34
CA HIS A 450 -0.46 -7.09 -1.19
C HIS A 450 1.01 -7.29 -0.76
N LEU A 451 1.54 -6.42 0.08
CA LEU A 451 2.88 -6.48 0.66
C LEU A 451 2.94 -7.32 1.94
N ASP A 452 2.08 -8.31 2.06
CA ASP A 452 2.01 -9.20 3.22
C ASP A 452 3.07 -10.31 3.14
N CYS A 453 3.33 -10.97 4.25
CA CYS A 453 4.41 -11.92 4.46
C CYS A 453 4.45 -13.12 3.49
N GLY A 454 3.28 -13.54 2.96
CA GLY A 454 3.16 -14.72 2.08
C GLY A 454 2.69 -14.42 0.66
N SER A 455 2.39 -13.17 0.35
CA SER A 455 1.63 -12.81 -0.84
C SER A 455 2.41 -12.15 -1.95
N VAL A 456 3.71 -11.98 -1.81
CA VAL A 456 4.52 -11.18 -2.73
C VAL A 456 5.87 -11.82 -3.02
N ALA A 457 6.35 -11.66 -4.24
CA ALA A 457 7.73 -11.83 -4.64
C ALA A 457 8.22 -10.51 -5.23
N SER A 458 9.12 -9.83 -4.54
CA SER A 458 9.63 -8.52 -4.88
C SER A 458 11.07 -8.39 -4.38
N PRO A 459 12.07 -8.76 -5.21
CA PRO A 459 13.47 -8.81 -4.81
C PRO A 459 14.05 -7.51 -4.28
N ASN A 460 13.51 -6.39 -4.73
CA ASN A 460 13.97 -5.06 -4.31
C ASN A 460 13.13 -4.46 -3.17
N ARG A 461 12.25 -5.24 -2.52
CA ARG A 461 11.41 -4.76 -1.41
C ARG A 461 11.09 -5.87 -0.40
N GLU A 462 9.94 -6.57 -0.52
CA GLU A 462 9.44 -7.50 0.51
C GLU A 462 10.28 -8.76 0.61
N THR A 463 10.84 -9.23 -0.49
CA THR A 463 11.67 -10.43 -0.52
C THR A 463 13.14 -10.15 -0.77
N GLU A 464 13.58 -8.90 -0.54
CA GLU A 464 14.99 -8.52 -0.59
C GLU A 464 15.79 -9.30 0.46
N ALA A 465 16.92 -9.88 0.04
CA ALA A 465 17.85 -10.60 0.89
C ALA A 465 17.20 -11.76 1.67
N MET A 466 16.41 -12.61 0.99
CA MET A 466 15.92 -13.86 1.58
C MET A 466 17.10 -14.75 1.94
N LYS A 467 17.03 -15.41 3.12
CA LYS A 467 18.14 -16.19 3.69
C LYS A 467 18.67 -17.29 2.77
N ASP A 468 17.79 -17.87 1.93
CA ASP A 468 18.09 -18.93 0.97
C ASP A 468 18.34 -18.43 -0.47
N GLY A 469 18.24 -17.13 -0.72
CA GLY A 469 18.37 -16.52 -2.06
C GLY A 469 17.12 -16.65 -2.93
N SER A 470 15.97 -17.00 -2.39
CA SER A 470 14.71 -17.16 -3.13
C SER A 470 13.96 -15.85 -3.39
N ASP A 471 14.67 -14.72 -3.41
CA ASP A 471 14.11 -13.36 -3.52
C ASP A 471 13.15 -13.20 -4.70
N ALA A 472 13.48 -13.78 -5.85
CA ALA A 472 12.73 -13.64 -7.10
C ALA A 472 11.79 -14.81 -7.41
N VAL A 473 11.63 -15.78 -6.50
CA VAL A 473 10.74 -16.92 -6.72
C VAL A 473 9.29 -16.50 -6.56
N SER A 474 8.55 -16.44 -7.68
CA SER A 474 7.17 -15.96 -7.69
C SER A 474 6.11 -17.07 -7.55
N ASP A 475 6.50 -18.32 -7.33
CA ASP A 475 5.56 -19.41 -7.00
C ASP A 475 4.76 -19.11 -5.73
N TRP A 476 5.37 -18.44 -4.75
CA TRP A 476 4.76 -18.14 -3.46
C TRP A 476 3.48 -17.30 -3.55
N PRO A 477 3.45 -16.12 -4.21
CA PRO A 477 2.20 -15.38 -4.37
C PRO A 477 1.17 -16.10 -5.24
N LEU A 478 1.58 -16.93 -6.18
CA LEU A 478 0.68 -17.77 -6.97
C LEU A 478 0.01 -18.83 -6.09
N LEU A 479 0.79 -19.56 -5.28
CA LEU A 479 0.26 -20.53 -4.31
C LEU A 479 -0.64 -19.87 -3.27
N ASN A 480 -0.30 -18.65 -2.81
CA ASN A 480 -1.13 -17.88 -1.91
C ASN A 480 -2.50 -17.57 -2.53
N ALA A 481 -2.54 -17.08 -3.78
CA ALA A 481 -3.79 -16.80 -4.48
C ALA A 481 -4.64 -18.07 -4.69
N LEU A 482 -4.02 -19.19 -5.09
CA LEU A 482 -4.69 -20.46 -5.28
C LEU A 482 -5.28 -20.99 -3.97
N LEU A 483 -4.52 -20.93 -2.88
CA LEU A 483 -4.97 -21.37 -1.56
C LEU A 483 -6.11 -20.50 -1.03
N ASN A 484 -6.04 -19.18 -1.16
CA ASN A 484 -7.12 -18.28 -0.78
C ASN A 484 -8.40 -18.51 -1.59
N THR A 485 -8.26 -18.84 -2.89
CA THR A 485 -9.39 -19.25 -3.75
C THR A 485 -10.00 -20.55 -3.24
N ALA A 486 -9.18 -21.56 -2.98
CA ALA A 486 -9.63 -22.85 -2.44
C ALA A 486 -10.25 -22.72 -1.03
N GLY A 487 -9.79 -21.76 -0.24
CA GLY A 487 -10.29 -21.45 1.10
C GLY A 487 -11.68 -20.80 1.13
N GLY A 488 -12.14 -20.22 0.02
CA GLY A 488 -13.43 -19.55 -0.07
C GLY A 488 -13.39 -18.05 0.25
N ALA A 489 -12.31 -17.36 -0.09
CA ALA A 489 -12.24 -15.90 -0.01
C ALA A 489 -13.34 -15.25 -0.89
N THR A 490 -13.79 -14.05 -0.54
CA THR A 490 -14.86 -13.38 -1.28
C THR A 490 -14.39 -12.89 -2.65
N TRP A 491 -13.19 -12.33 -2.73
CA TRP A 491 -12.49 -12.17 -4.00
C TRP A 491 -10.97 -12.29 -3.82
N VAL A 492 -10.33 -12.75 -4.89
CA VAL A 492 -8.89 -12.98 -4.95
C VAL A 492 -8.32 -12.31 -6.19
N SER A 493 -7.12 -11.80 -6.09
CA SER A 493 -6.46 -11.12 -7.19
C SER A 493 -5.00 -11.54 -7.32
N LEU A 494 -4.51 -11.51 -8.56
CA LEU A 494 -3.11 -11.72 -8.90
C LEU A 494 -2.62 -10.57 -9.78
N HIS A 495 -1.50 -9.98 -9.41
CA HIS A 495 -0.97 -8.78 -10.05
C HIS A 495 0.52 -8.90 -10.35
N HIS A 496 0.96 -8.08 -11.30
CA HIS A 496 2.36 -7.87 -11.62
C HIS A 496 2.69 -6.38 -11.56
N GLY A 497 3.91 -6.04 -11.15
CA GLY A 497 4.44 -4.67 -11.13
C GLY A 497 4.40 -4.02 -9.76
N GLY A 498 3.23 -3.67 -9.28
CA GLY A 498 3.06 -3.04 -7.97
C GLY A 498 3.87 -1.75 -7.78
N GLY A 499 4.26 -1.46 -6.55
CA GLY A 499 5.01 -0.25 -6.18
C GLY A 499 6.48 -0.21 -6.60
N VAL A 500 7.01 -1.29 -7.16
CA VAL A 500 8.39 -1.38 -7.69
C VAL A 500 8.45 -1.40 -9.21
N GLY A 501 7.30 -1.35 -9.88
CA GLY A 501 7.21 -1.25 -11.33
C GLY A 501 7.14 -2.59 -12.07
N MET A 502 6.90 -2.49 -13.37
CA MET A 502 6.72 -3.63 -14.25
C MET A 502 8.00 -4.48 -14.31
N GLY A 503 7.86 -5.81 -14.17
CA GLY A 503 8.97 -6.75 -14.19
C GLY A 503 9.65 -7.01 -12.84
N PHE A 504 9.31 -6.27 -11.77
CA PHE A 504 10.02 -6.31 -10.50
C PHE A 504 9.23 -6.91 -9.33
N SER A 505 7.96 -7.25 -9.50
CA SER A 505 7.19 -7.95 -8.47
C SER A 505 5.99 -8.69 -9.02
N GLN A 506 5.63 -9.79 -8.36
CA GLN A 506 4.31 -10.43 -8.44
C GLN A 506 3.71 -10.53 -7.05
N HIS A 507 2.41 -10.29 -6.96
CA HIS A 507 1.73 -10.29 -5.66
C HIS A 507 0.26 -10.65 -5.79
N SER A 508 -0.33 -11.13 -4.70
CA SER A 508 -1.73 -11.53 -4.62
C SER A 508 -2.49 -10.74 -3.57
N GLY A 509 -3.76 -10.53 -3.81
CA GLY A 509 -4.70 -9.92 -2.90
C GLY A 509 -5.77 -10.92 -2.45
N VAL A 510 -6.25 -10.76 -1.23
CA VAL A 510 -7.37 -11.50 -0.67
C VAL A 510 -8.30 -10.56 0.08
N VAL A 511 -9.60 -10.75 -0.16
CA VAL A 511 -10.65 -10.02 0.56
C VAL A 511 -11.76 -10.99 0.95
N ILE A 512 -12.29 -10.81 2.17
CA ILE A 512 -13.33 -11.64 2.74
C ILE A 512 -14.32 -10.80 3.54
N VAL A 513 -15.58 -11.22 3.61
CA VAL A 513 -16.67 -10.45 4.21
C VAL A 513 -17.19 -11.14 5.46
N CYS A 514 -17.34 -10.36 6.53
CA CYS A 514 -18.09 -10.70 7.74
C CYS A 514 -19.54 -10.23 7.53
N ASP A 515 -20.43 -11.12 7.11
CA ASP A 515 -21.85 -10.82 6.85
C ASP A 515 -22.80 -11.32 7.94
N GLY A 516 -22.24 -11.87 9.04
CA GLY A 516 -22.99 -12.38 10.17
C GLY A 516 -23.44 -13.84 10.03
N THR A 517 -23.20 -14.49 8.88
CA THR A 517 -23.65 -15.87 8.62
C THR A 517 -22.70 -16.91 9.21
N ALA A 518 -23.20 -18.14 9.42
CA ALA A 518 -22.39 -19.28 9.83
C ALA A 518 -21.44 -19.75 8.71
N GLU A 519 -21.86 -19.59 7.46
CA GLU A 519 -21.04 -19.85 6.27
C GLU A 519 -19.82 -18.90 6.22
N ALA A 520 -20.00 -17.64 6.66
CA ALA A 520 -18.91 -16.70 6.80
C ALA A 520 -17.91 -17.15 7.87
N ASP A 521 -18.36 -17.65 9.04
CA ASP A 521 -17.48 -18.18 10.09
C ASP A 521 -16.53 -19.26 9.51
N ALA A 522 -17.07 -20.19 8.72
CA ALA A 522 -16.27 -21.26 8.14
C ALA A 522 -15.21 -20.73 7.14
N ARG A 523 -15.57 -19.77 6.29
CA ARG A 523 -14.64 -19.15 5.33
C ARG A 523 -13.59 -18.29 6.01
N LEU A 524 -13.99 -17.45 6.97
CA LEU A 524 -13.10 -16.59 7.77
C LEU A 524 -12.06 -17.41 8.52
N GLY A 525 -12.51 -18.50 9.17
CA GLY A 525 -11.62 -19.41 9.89
C GLY A 525 -10.56 -20.04 9.00
N ARG A 526 -10.92 -20.48 7.77
CA ARG A 526 -9.98 -21.08 6.81
C ARG A 526 -9.03 -20.04 6.18
N VAL A 527 -9.60 -19.02 5.56
CA VAL A 527 -8.84 -18.06 4.75
C VAL A 527 -7.86 -17.26 5.62
N LEU A 528 -8.31 -16.74 6.75
CA LEU A 528 -7.49 -15.88 7.61
C LEU A 528 -6.55 -16.65 8.55
N TRP A 529 -6.63 -17.98 8.55
CA TRP A 529 -5.58 -18.85 9.05
C TRP A 529 -4.55 -19.15 7.96
N ASN A 530 -5.01 -19.59 6.79
CA ASN A 530 -4.15 -20.05 5.69
C ASN A 530 -3.29 -18.92 5.09
N ASP A 531 -3.86 -17.73 4.92
CA ASP A 531 -3.18 -16.60 4.29
C ASP A 531 -1.90 -16.19 5.03
N PRO A 532 -1.90 -15.85 6.34
CA PRO A 532 -0.66 -15.57 7.07
C PRO A 532 0.23 -16.82 7.23
N ALA A 533 -0.35 -18.03 7.29
CA ALA A 533 0.42 -19.27 7.37
C ALA A 533 1.32 -19.48 6.15
N THR A 534 0.92 -19.04 4.95
CA THR A 534 1.80 -19.09 3.77
C THR A 534 3.06 -18.24 3.95
N GLY A 535 2.96 -17.14 4.68
CA GLY A 535 4.12 -16.30 5.02
C GLY A 535 5.07 -16.99 5.99
N VAL A 536 4.54 -17.59 7.05
CA VAL A 536 5.34 -18.36 8.02
C VAL A 536 6.00 -19.55 7.30
N MET A 537 5.25 -20.30 6.51
CA MET A 537 5.76 -21.44 5.74
C MET A 537 6.93 -21.02 4.84
N ARG A 538 6.76 -19.96 4.05
CA ARG A 538 7.79 -19.46 3.13
C ARG A 538 9.09 -19.10 3.85
N HIS A 539 8.97 -18.36 4.98
CA HIS A 539 10.14 -17.94 5.76
C HIS A 539 10.78 -19.13 6.50
N ALA A 540 9.99 -20.10 6.97
CA ALA A 540 10.49 -21.33 7.56
C ALA A 540 11.26 -22.17 6.53
N ASP A 541 10.73 -22.32 5.31
CA ASP A 541 11.38 -22.98 4.19
C ASP A 541 12.70 -22.32 3.80
N ALA A 542 12.75 -20.98 3.83
CA ALA A 542 13.96 -20.21 3.61
C ALA A 542 15.00 -20.29 4.76
N GLY A 543 14.69 -21.01 5.83
CA GLY A 543 15.62 -21.29 6.94
C GLY A 543 15.64 -20.23 8.04
N TYR A 544 14.61 -19.39 8.18
CA TYR A 544 14.47 -18.46 9.31
C TYR A 544 13.98 -19.22 10.55
N GLU A 545 14.82 -19.30 11.59
CA GLU A 545 14.54 -20.03 12.84
C GLU A 545 13.27 -19.52 13.54
N LEU A 546 13.06 -18.20 13.54
CA LEU A 546 11.86 -17.59 14.12
C LEU A 546 10.59 -18.10 13.42
N ALA A 547 10.61 -18.26 12.10
CA ALA A 547 9.48 -18.79 11.35
C ALA A 547 9.27 -20.29 11.59
N GLN A 548 10.34 -21.06 11.76
CA GLN A 548 10.26 -22.48 12.12
C GLN A 548 9.63 -22.65 13.52
N THR A 549 10.08 -21.85 14.48
CA THR A 549 9.48 -21.83 15.84
C THR A 549 8.00 -21.43 15.79
N CYS A 550 7.64 -20.40 15.02
CA CYS A 550 6.24 -19.99 14.85
C CYS A 550 5.40 -21.12 14.22
N ALA A 551 5.95 -21.79 13.19
CA ALA A 551 5.29 -22.91 12.54
C ALA A 551 5.02 -24.08 13.52
N GLU A 552 5.99 -24.43 14.36
CA GLU A 552 5.83 -25.45 15.41
C GLU A 552 4.77 -25.06 16.44
N GLN A 553 4.81 -23.83 16.96
CA GLN A 553 3.85 -23.33 17.93
C GLN A 553 2.41 -23.36 17.44
N HIS A 554 2.21 -23.14 16.13
CA HIS A 554 0.90 -23.17 15.50
C HIS A 554 0.55 -24.51 14.84
N GLY A 555 1.41 -25.52 14.95
CA GLY A 555 1.18 -26.86 14.43
C GLY A 555 1.08 -26.92 12.92
N LEU A 556 1.83 -26.06 12.20
CA LEU A 556 1.90 -26.12 10.73
C LEU A 556 2.61 -27.41 10.30
N ASN A 557 2.01 -28.09 9.33
CA ASN A 557 2.62 -29.28 8.76
C ASN A 557 3.57 -28.90 7.61
N LEU A 558 4.86 -28.82 7.92
CA LEU A 558 5.92 -28.53 6.96
C LEU A 558 6.70 -29.82 6.65
N PRO A 559 6.37 -30.57 5.58
CA PRO A 559 6.87 -31.94 5.36
C PRO A 559 8.40 -32.06 5.26
N MET A 560 9.08 -31.01 4.80
CA MET A 560 10.54 -31.00 4.62
C MET A 560 11.32 -30.54 5.85
N LEU A 561 10.65 -30.03 6.87
CA LEU A 561 11.28 -29.50 8.09
C LEU A 561 11.01 -30.41 9.33
N LYS A 562 10.64 -31.68 9.10
CA LYS A 562 10.38 -32.68 10.16
C LYS A 562 11.66 -33.30 10.70
#